data_c352e0e720b6e5e325197224fe4b035e
#
_entry.id   c352e0e720b6e5e325197224fe4b035e
#
_cell.length_a   1.000
_cell.length_b   1.000
_cell.length_c   1.000
_cell.angle_alpha   90.00
_cell.angle_beta   90.00
_cell.angle_gamma   90.00
#
_symmetry.space_group_name_H-M   'P 1'
#
loop_
_entity.id
_entity.type
_entity.pdbx_description
1 polymer ?
#
loop_
_entity_poly.entity_id
_entity_poly.type
_entity_poly.pdbx_seq_one_letter_code
_entity_poly.pdbx_strand_id
1 'polypeptide(L)'
;ARQTKIGVHAVSAKAAIHNGKKDADPYRVGYFRFELDAGLWLLATGSESELGLLTRLLKGISALGGERTSGFGAFNLTESEAPAALTPTVDAASLMTLTTSLPTDDELEAALAGATYRLVKRSGFVASSTYADMPLRKRDIYKFA
;
A
#
# COMPACT_ATOMS: atom_id res chain seq x y z
N ALA A 1 -14.97 10.40 20.93
CA ALA A 1 -15.12 9.29 19.96
C ALA A 1 -14.24 8.13 20.43
N ARG A 2 -14.79 6.92 20.53
CA ARG A 2 -14.03 5.71 20.91
C ARG A 2 -13.17 5.33 19.70
N GLN A 3 -11.87 5.38 19.85
CA GLN A 3 -10.94 5.00 18.79
C GLN A 3 -11.07 3.48 18.59
N THR A 4 -11.68 3.07 17.49
CA THR A 4 -11.84 1.66 17.16
C THR A 4 -10.47 1.13 16.72
N LYS A 5 -10.00 0.11 17.39
CA LYS A 5 -8.73 -0.55 17.06
C LYS A 5 -8.91 -1.31 15.76
N ILE A 6 -8.17 -0.93 14.71
CA ILE A 6 -8.25 -1.55 13.39
C ILE A 6 -7.38 -2.81 13.25
N GLY A 7 -6.44 -3.03 14.15
CA GLY A 7 -5.56 -4.19 14.14
C GLY A 7 -4.37 -4.07 15.07
N VAL A 8 -3.47 -5.02 15.00
CA VAL A 8 -2.26 -5.11 15.82
C VAL A 8 -1.02 -5.44 14.98
N HIS A 9 0.12 -4.90 15.40
CA HIS A 9 1.40 -5.38 14.93
C HIS A 9 1.75 -6.69 15.64
N ALA A 10 2.16 -7.68 14.86
CA ALA A 10 2.56 -8.99 15.37
C ALA A 10 3.84 -9.45 14.69
N VAL A 11 4.49 -10.44 15.25
CA VAL A 11 5.71 -11.05 14.74
C VAL A 11 5.50 -12.54 14.64
N SER A 12 5.79 -13.12 13.49
CA SER A 12 5.82 -14.56 13.26
C SER A 12 7.27 -15.04 13.18
N ALA A 13 7.61 -16.09 13.89
CA ALA A 13 8.86 -16.81 13.70
C ALA A 13 8.70 -17.80 12.55
N LYS A 14 9.63 -17.79 11.62
CA LYS A 14 9.72 -18.70 10.46
C LYS A 14 11.10 -19.32 10.40
N ALA A 15 11.24 -20.37 9.63
CA ALA A 15 12.50 -21.03 9.37
C ALA A 15 12.69 -21.22 7.87
N ALA A 16 13.82 -20.77 7.35
CA ALA A 16 14.23 -21.03 5.97
C ALA A 16 14.98 -22.37 5.91
N ILE A 17 14.50 -23.28 5.07
CA ILE A 17 15.17 -24.56 4.80
C ILE A 17 15.92 -24.40 3.48
N HIS A 18 17.23 -24.51 3.54
CA HIS A 18 18.09 -24.48 2.37
C HIS A 18 18.48 -25.90 1.97
N ASN A 19 18.33 -26.25 0.68
CA ASN A 19 18.77 -27.53 0.17
C ASN A 19 20.28 -27.74 0.46
N GLY A 20 20.58 -28.85 1.13
CA GLY A 20 21.98 -29.24 1.51
C GLY A 20 22.42 -28.79 2.90
N LYS A 21 21.63 -28.00 3.65
CA LYS A 21 21.89 -27.71 5.06
C LYS A 21 20.97 -28.55 5.95
N LYS A 22 21.53 -29.10 7.05
CA LYS A 22 20.75 -29.86 8.04
C LYS A 22 19.94 -28.98 8.97
N ASP A 23 20.36 -27.74 9.16
CA ASP A 23 19.74 -26.81 10.10
C ASP A 23 18.97 -25.74 9.34
N ALA A 24 17.78 -25.41 9.85
CA ALA A 24 16.95 -24.32 9.35
C ALA A 24 17.42 -23.00 9.96
N ASP A 25 17.54 -21.97 9.13
CA ASP A 25 17.87 -20.62 9.59
C ASP A 25 16.60 -19.91 10.10
N PRO A 26 16.45 -19.65 11.41
CA PRO A 26 15.28 -18.96 11.94
C PRO A 26 15.31 -17.48 11.59
N TYR A 27 14.15 -16.95 11.18
CA TYR A 27 13.96 -15.52 10.95
C TYR A 27 12.62 -15.06 11.45
N ARG A 28 12.46 -13.76 11.62
CA ARG A 28 11.23 -13.14 12.11
C ARG A 28 10.64 -12.23 11.05
N VAL A 29 9.32 -12.33 10.87
CA VAL A 29 8.54 -11.48 9.98
C VAL A 29 7.58 -10.65 10.81
N GLY A 30 7.74 -9.33 10.76
CA GLY A 30 6.76 -8.40 11.31
C GLY A 30 5.60 -8.22 10.33
N TYR A 31 4.38 -8.27 10.84
CA TYR A 31 3.18 -8.05 10.04
C TYR A 31 2.11 -7.30 10.83
N PHE A 32 1.16 -6.73 10.11
CA PHE A 32 -0.04 -6.13 10.68
C PHE A 32 -1.21 -7.08 10.49
N ARG A 33 -1.89 -7.39 11.59
CA ARG A 33 -3.10 -8.22 11.58
C ARG A 33 -4.31 -7.33 11.84
N PHE A 34 -5.21 -7.29 10.88
CA PHE A 34 -6.48 -6.59 11.01
C PHE A 34 -7.38 -7.29 12.04
N GLU A 35 -8.17 -6.51 12.77
CA GLU A 35 -9.28 -7.05 13.55
C GLU A 35 -10.38 -7.56 12.63
N LEU A 36 -11.31 -8.35 13.21
CA LEU A 36 -12.48 -8.81 12.47
C LEU A 36 -13.25 -7.59 11.93
N ASP A 37 -13.68 -7.68 10.70
CA ASP A 37 -14.41 -6.61 9.98
C ASP A 37 -13.58 -5.31 9.74
N ALA A 38 -12.28 -5.34 9.96
CA ALA A 38 -11.38 -4.27 9.59
C ALA A 38 -10.57 -4.61 8.33
N GLY A 39 -10.18 -3.59 7.57
CA GLY A 39 -9.44 -3.79 6.34
C GLY A 39 -8.90 -2.49 5.76
N LEU A 40 -8.46 -2.58 4.53
CA LEU A 40 -8.06 -1.43 3.72
C LEU A 40 -9.21 -1.05 2.78
N TRP A 41 -9.28 0.21 2.42
CA TRP A 41 -10.20 0.70 1.41
C TRP A 41 -9.46 1.54 0.37
N LEU A 42 -10.01 1.57 -0.81
CA LEU A 42 -9.55 2.37 -1.93
C LEU A 42 -10.75 3.13 -2.49
N LEU A 43 -10.59 4.43 -2.67
CA LEU A 43 -11.53 5.26 -3.41
C LEU A 43 -10.98 5.48 -4.81
N ALA A 44 -11.77 5.17 -5.81
CA ALA A 44 -11.42 5.37 -7.20
C ALA A 44 -12.53 6.15 -7.92
N THR A 45 -12.14 7.08 -8.79
CA THR A 45 -13.04 7.82 -9.67
C THR A 45 -12.56 7.66 -11.12
N GLY A 46 -13.47 7.58 -12.06
CA GLY A 46 -13.16 7.41 -13.47
C GLY A 46 -14.40 7.07 -14.27
N SER A 47 -14.24 6.83 -15.55
CA SER A 47 -15.32 6.32 -16.40
C SER A 47 -15.67 4.87 -16.01
N GLU A 48 -16.86 4.42 -16.40
CA GLU A 48 -17.31 3.05 -16.13
C GLU A 48 -16.31 1.99 -16.68
N SER A 49 -15.74 2.24 -17.85
CA SER A 49 -14.75 1.34 -18.45
C SER A 49 -13.45 1.25 -17.65
N GLU A 50 -12.96 2.37 -17.11
CA GLU A 50 -11.74 2.43 -16.28
C GLU A 50 -11.97 1.75 -14.92
N LEU A 51 -13.09 2.03 -14.27
CA LEU A 51 -13.46 1.39 -13.02
C LEU A 51 -13.66 -0.12 -13.20
N GLY A 52 -14.29 -0.55 -14.30
CA GLY A 52 -14.43 -1.95 -14.65
C GLY A 52 -13.08 -2.65 -14.91
N LEU A 53 -12.12 -1.95 -15.52
CA LEU A 53 -10.76 -2.46 -15.68
C LEU A 53 -10.04 -2.59 -14.33
N LEU A 54 -10.12 -1.55 -13.48
CA LEU A 54 -9.53 -1.56 -12.14
C LEU A 54 -10.06 -2.73 -11.30
N THR A 55 -11.38 -2.91 -11.29
CA THR A 55 -12.03 -4.02 -10.59
C THR A 55 -11.53 -5.39 -11.07
N ARG A 56 -11.43 -5.59 -12.38
CA ARG A 56 -10.89 -6.85 -12.94
C ARG A 56 -9.44 -7.09 -12.54
N LEU A 57 -8.61 -6.04 -12.56
CA LEU A 57 -7.22 -6.13 -12.13
C LEU A 57 -7.12 -6.49 -10.65
N LEU A 58 -7.89 -5.84 -9.78
CA LEU A 58 -7.90 -6.11 -8.35
C LEU A 58 -8.41 -7.53 -8.03
N LYS A 59 -9.43 -8.01 -8.73
CA LYS A 59 -9.92 -9.39 -8.60
C LYS A 59 -8.89 -10.44 -9.07
N GLY A 60 -8.01 -10.06 -9.99
CA GLY A 60 -6.89 -10.91 -10.43
C GLY A 60 -5.73 -11.01 -9.45
N ILE A 61 -5.68 -10.14 -8.44
CA ILE A 61 -4.63 -10.14 -7.43
C ILE A 61 -5.06 -11.00 -6.25
N SER A 62 -4.32 -12.05 -5.95
CA SER A 62 -4.63 -12.98 -4.83
C SER A 62 -4.18 -12.45 -3.47
N ALA A 63 -3.16 -11.59 -3.42
CA ALA A 63 -2.60 -11.07 -2.18
C ALA A 63 -1.85 -9.75 -2.41
N LEU A 64 -1.87 -8.87 -1.42
CA LEU A 64 -1.17 -7.59 -1.38
C LEU A 64 -0.08 -7.60 -0.31
N GLY A 65 1.06 -6.94 -0.60
CA GLY A 65 2.17 -6.81 0.34
C GLY A 65 3.27 -7.85 0.16
N GLY A 66 4.08 -8.01 1.20
CA GLY A 66 5.18 -8.99 1.24
C GLY A 66 4.73 -10.37 1.71
N GLU A 67 5.63 -11.35 1.59
CA GLU A 67 5.41 -12.73 2.08
C GLU A 67 4.16 -13.43 1.51
N ARG A 68 3.75 -13.08 0.31
CA ARG A 68 2.54 -13.62 -0.35
C ARG A 68 2.61 -15.13 -0.54
N THR A 69 3.78 -15.65 -0.88
CA THR A 69 4.02 -17.10 -1.03
C THR A 69 3.90 -17.87 0.28
N SER A 70 3.98 -17.17 1.40
CA SER A 70 3.82 -17.73 2.76
C SER A 70 2.41 -17.51 3.33
N GLY A 71 1.45 -17.13 2.47
CA GLY A 71 0.04 -16.96 2.85
C GLY A 71 -0.33 -15.61 3.48
N PHE A 72 0.58 -14.62 3.45
CA PHE A 72 0.26 -13.27 3.90
C PHE A 72 -0.39 -12.44 2.81
N GLY A 73 -1.16 -11.44 3.21
CA GLY A 73 -1.75 -10.44 2.33
C GLY A 73 -2.95 -10.91 1.51
N ALA A 74 -3.46 -12.12 1.73
CA ALA A 74 -4.71 -12.55 1.12
C ALA A 74 -5.87 -11.64 1.56
N PHE A 75 -6.77 -11.31 0.66
CA PHE A 75 -7.88 -10.40 0.92
C PHE A 75 -9.12 -10.78 0.11
N ASN A 76 -10.26 -10.32 0.59
CA ASN A 76 -11.52 -10.32 -0.16
C ASN A 76 -11.81 -8.90 -0.61
N LEU A 77 -12.14 -8.74 -1.89
CA LEU A 77 -12.54 -7.46 -2.45
C LEU A 77 -14.06 -7.32 -2.38
N THR A 78 -14.53 -6.24 -1.75
CA THR A 78 -15.92 -5.82 -1.77
C THR A 78 -16.02 -4.46 -2.46
N GLU A 79 -16.92 -4.33 -3.38
CA GLU A 79 -17.21 -3.09 -4.09
C GLU A 79 -18.44 -2.43 -3.46
N SER A 80 -18.37 -1.13 -3.27
CA SER A 80 -19.52 -0.32 -2.81
C SER A 80 -19.43 1.08 -3.39
N GLU A 81 -20.52 1.79 -3.38
CA GLU A 81 -20.52 3.21 -3.72
C GLU A 81 -19.69 4.01 -2.71
N ALA A 82 -19.05 5.08 -3.19
CA ALA A 82 -18.28 5.96 -2.34
C ALA A 82 -19.21 6.64 -1.32
N PRO A 83 -18.84 6.69 -0.04
CA PRO A 83 -19.59 7.47 0.94
C PRO A 83 -19.66 8.94 0.52
N ALA A 84 -20.83 9.55 0.64
CA ALA A 84 -21.05 10.96 0.27
C ALA A 84 -20.05 11.92 0.96
N ALA A 85 -19.63 11.61 2.18
CA ALA A 85 -18.63 12.39 2.93
C ALA A 85 -17.22 12.37 2.30
N LEU A 86 -16.93 11.41 1.41
CA LEU A 86 -15.66 11.30 0.69
C LEU A 86 -15.75 11.75 -0.77
N THR A 87 -16.92 12.18 -1.22
CA THR A 87 -17.11 12.73 -2.56
C THR A 87 -16.54 14.16 -2.59
N PRO A 88 -15.61 14.48 -3.50
CA PRO A 88 -15.07 15.85 -3.58
C PRO A 88 -16.17 16.88 -3.84
N THR A 89 -16.11 18.00 -3.14
CA THR A 89 -16.98 19.15 -3.44
C THR A 89 -16.41 19.88 -4.65
N VAL A 90 -17.24 20.16 -5.64
CA VAL A 90 -16.81 20.75 -6.93
C VAL A 90 -16.10 22.10 -6.75
N ASP A 91 -16.53 22.90 -5.76
CA ASP A 91 -16.00 24.24 -5.47
C ASP A 91 -15.16 24.30 -4.19
N ALA A 92 -14.47 23.21 -3.86
CA ALA A 92 -13.62 23.17 -2.67
C ALA A 92 -12.42 24.14 -2.83
N ALA A 93 -12.24 25.06 -1.87
CA ALA A 93 -11.12 26.00 -1.85
C ALA A 93 -9.76 25.31 -1.62
N SER A 94 -9.77 24.09 -1.10
CA SER A 94 -8.57 23.28 -0.85
C SER A 94 -8.91 21.80 -0.88
N LEU A 95 -7.93 20.99 -1.22
CA LEU A 95 -8.02 19.53 -1.25
C LEU A 95 -7.09 18.93 -0.21
N MET A 96 -7.48 17.82 0.39
CA MET A 96 -6.65 17.04 1.29
C MET A 96 -6.41 15.64 0.70
N THR A 97 -5.17 15.23 0.61
CA THR A 97 -4.85 13.86 0.23
C THR A 97 -5.04 12.93 1.43
N LEU A 98 -5.71 11.80 1.23
CA LEU A 98 -5.94 10.78 2.25
C LEU A 98 -4.82 9.72 2.30
N THR A 99 -3.83 9.87 1.43
CA THR A 99 -2.67 8.98 1.33
C THR A 99 -1.40 9.78 1.06
N THR A 100 -0.24 9.14 1.21
CA THR A 100 1.00 9.77 0.80
C THR A 100 1.07 9.87 -0.72
N SER A 101 1.42 11.04 -1.23
CA SER A 101 1.54 11.33 -2.65
C SER A 101 2.98 11.64 -3.05
N LEU A 102 3.28 11.48 -4.32
CA LEU A 102 4.52 11.92 -4.94
C LEU A 102 4.14 12.53 -6.29
N PRO A 103 4.03 13.88 -6.38
CA PRO A 103 3.84 14.56 -7.64
C PRO A 103 4.97 14.26 -8.62
N THR A 104 4.72 14.38 -9.90
CA THR A 104 5.76 14.35 -10.92
C THR A 104 6.61 15.62 -10.86
N ASP A 105 7.81 15.62 -11.44
CA ASP A 105 8.73 16.74 -11.30
C ASP A 105 8.16 18.05 -11.89
N ASP A 106 7.37 17.94 -12.95
CA ASP A 106 6.68 19.07 -13.60
C ASP A 106 5.46 19.58 -12.82
N GLU A 107 4.84 18.73 -11.99
CA GLU A 107 3.70 19.11 -11.13
C GLU A 107 4.14 19.64 -9.75
N LEU A 108 5.37 19.37 -9.33
CA LEU A 108 5.84 19.54 -7.97
C LEU A 108 5.66 20.97 -7.44
N GLU A 109 6.05 21.97 -8.22
CA GLU A 109 5.96 23.37 -7.82
C GLU A 109 4.49 23.80 -7.63
N ALA A 110 3.63 23.45 -8.58
CA ALA A 110 2.20 23.77 -8.51
C ALA A 110 1.49 23.02 -7.39
N ALA A 111 1.82 21.76 -7.18
CA ALA A 111 1.22 20.93 -6.14
C ALA A 111 1.60 21.40 -4.72
N LEU A 112 2.76 22.01 -4.55
CA LEU A 112 3.23 22.50 -3.25
C LEU A 112 2.94 23.98 -3.00
N ALA A 113 2.50 24.73 -4.00
CA ALA A 113 2.16 26.14 -3.86
C ALA A 113 1.05 26.35 -2.83
N GLY A 114 1.37 26.93 -1.68
CA GLY A 114 0.44 27.15 -0.56
C GLY A 114 -0.01 25.88 0.18
N ALA A 115 0.57 24.73 -0.12
CA ALA A 115 0.20 23.47 0.53
C ALA A 115 0.81 23.35 1.94
N THR A 116 0.05 22.72 2.84
CA THR A 116 0.56 22.28 4.14
C THR A 116 0.82 20.78 4.05
N TYR A 117 2.05 20.35 4.30
CA TYR A 117 2.42 18.94 4.17
C TYR A 117 3.47 18.50 5.18
N ARG A 118 3.62 17.21 5.32
CA ARG A 118 4.70 16.56 6.04
C ARG A 118 5.43 15.57 5.13
N LEU A 119 6.75 15.55 5.20
CA LEU A 119 7.54 14.56 4.48
C LEU A 119 7.56 13.22 5.23
N VAL A 120 7.21 12.16 4.54
CA VAL A 120 7.25 10.80 5.05
C VAL A 120 8.28 10.00 4.26
N LYS A 121 9.35 9.60 4.94
CA LYS A 121 10.37 8.73 4.35
C LYS A 121 9.83 7.31 4.17
N ARG A 122 10.03 6.76 2.99
CA ARG A 122 9.81 5.35 2.67
C ARG A 122 11.09 4.75 2.14
N SER A 123 11.42 3.56 2.60
CA SER A 123 12.59 2.80 2.15
C SER A 123 12.17 1.45 1.64
N GLY A 124 12.81 0.97 0.62
CA GLY A 124 12.56 -0.36 0.08
C GLY A 124 13.62 -0.77 -0.93
N PHE A 125 13.59 -2.02 -1.32
CA PHE A 125 14.45 -2.51 -2.39
C PHE A 125 13.77 -2.27 -3.73
N VAL A 126 14.57 -1.88 -4.72
CA VAL A 126 14.10 -1.79 -6.10
C VAL A 126 13.99 -3.21 -6.64
N ALA A 127 12.76 -3.62 -6.94
CA ALA A 127 12.46 -4.88 -7.61
C ALA A 127 12.02 -4.59 -9.04
N SER A 128 12.83 -5.00 -10.01
CA SER A 128 12.53 -4.84 -11.43
C SER A 128 13.21 -5.96 -12.21
N SER A 129 12.53 -6.47 -13.23
CA SER A 129 13.11 -7.45 -14.16
C SER A 129 14.36 -6.91 -14.89
N THR A 130 14.44 -5.60 -15.09
CA THR A 130 15.61 -4.93 -15.69
C THR A 130 16.87 -5.07 -14.83
N TYR A 131 16.71 -5.33 -13.53
CA TYR A 131 17.80 -5.43 -12.57
C TYR A 131 17.91 -6.84 -11.94
N ALA A 132 17.36 -7.85 -12.61
CA ALA A 132 17.33 -9.23 -12.08
C ALA A 132 18.73 -9.77 -11.75
N ASP A 133 19.74 -9.41 -12.54
CA ASP A 133 21.13 -9.83 -12.37
C ASP A 133 21.97 -8.86 -11.52
N MET A 134 21.37 -7.81 -10.97
CA MET A 134 22.07 -6.82 -10.15
C MET A 134 21.73 -7.01 -8.67
N PRO A 135 22.68 -6.65 -7.77
CA PRO A 135 22.39 -6.62 -6.34
C PRO A 135 21.19 -5.73 -6.04
N LEU A 136 20.28 -6.20 -5.18
CA LEU A 136 19.13 -5.41 -4.75
C LEU A 136 19.62 -4.08 -4.16
N ARG A 137 19.12 -2.97 -4.70
CA ARG A 137 19.42 -1.63 -4.22
C ARG A 137 18.32 -1.15 -3.30
N LYS A 138 18.68 -0.75 -2.11
CA LYS A 138 17.79 0.00 -1.23
C LYS A 138 17.68 1.44 -1.75
N ARG A 139 16.46 1.94 -1.83
CA ARG A 139 16.17 3.33 -2.18
C ARG A 139 15.34 3.97 -1.09
N ASP A 140 15.66 5.22 -0.79
CA ASP A 140 14.88 6.07 0.07
C ASP A 140 14.09 7.04 -0.80
N ILE A 141 12.79 7.11 -0.56
CA ILE A 141 11.87 8.02 -1.26
C ILE A 141 11.16 8.84 -0.19
N TYR A 142 11.07 10.14 -0.40
CA TYR A 142 10.25 11.03 0.42
C TYR A 142 8.93 11.28 -0.30
N LYS A 143 7.83 11.09 0.43
CA LYS A 143 6.48 11.35 -0.05
C LYS A 143 5.84 12.42 0.81
N PHE A 144 4.90 13.15 0.22
CA PHE A 144 4.10 14.17 0.90
C PHE A 144 2.87 13.53 1.56
N ALA A 145 2.55 13.96 2.78
CA ALA A 145 1.35 13.56 3.51
C ALA A 145 0.72 14.77 4.21
#